data_a7c3d306c814e6922967ec63a7834440
#
_entry.id   a7c3d306c814e6922967ec63a7834440
#
_cell.length_a   1.000
_cell.length_b   1.000
_cell.length_c   1.000
_cell.angle_alpha   90.00
_cell.angle_beta   90.00
_cell.angle_gamma   90.00
#
_symmetry.space_group_name_H-M   'P 1'
#
loop_
_entity.id
_entity.type
_entity.pdbx_description
1 polymer ?
#
loop_
_entity_poly.entity_id
_entity_poly.type
_entity_poly.pdbx_seq_one_letter_code
_entity_poly.pdbx_strand_id
1 'polypeptide(L)'
;MDLKELIAASSLNLTDIQVSQADKYLNQILKWNKTRNLVSRNLRKNDLAEHFLDCAVLQKHLMPGSVIDLGTGSGFPGICLGIIDPKRELTLVDSNRKKTSFLIHIKNELGLNSVSKKNCLLYTTDSADDK
;
A
#
# COMPACT_ATOMS: atom_id res chain seq x y z
N MET A 1 -8.73 -13.13 -13.91
CA MET A 1 -9.01 -11.70 -14.10
C MET A 1 -7.83 -10.86 -13.70
N ASP A 2 -7.45 -9.92 -14.53
CA ASP A 2 -6.39 -8.98 -14.16
C ASP A 2 -6.96 -7.85 -13.31
N LEU A 3 -6.10 -6.95 -12.86
CA LEU A 3 -6.50 -5.85 -11.97
C LEU A 3 -7.58 -4.96 -12.59
N LYS A 4 -7.45 -4.60 -13.87
CA LYS A 4 -8.41 -3.74 -14.52
C LYS A 4 -9.78 -4.39 -14.60
N GLU A 5 -9.80 -5.69 -14.89
CA GLU A 5 -11.06 -6.43 -14.98
C GLU A 5 -11.70 -6.54 -13.60
N LEU A 6 -10.90 -6.79 -12.56
CA LEU A 6 -11.40 -6.86 -11.19
C LEU A 6 -11.98 -5.52 -10.74
N ILE A 7 -11.30 -4.41 -11.05
CA ILE A 7 -11.79 -3.09 -10.71
C ILE A 7 -13.09 -2.81 -11.46
N ALA A 8 -13.15 -3.12 -12.74
CA ALA A 8 -14.35 -2.89 -13.53
C ALA A 8 -15.55 -3.71 -13.04
N ALA A 9 -15.31 -4.89 -12.52
CA ALA A 9 -16.36 -5.75 -11.97
C ALA A 9 -16.76 -5.35 -10.56
N SER A 10 -16.01 -4.47 -9.92
CA SER A 10 -16.28 -4.05 -8.54
C SER A 10 -17.14 -2.79 -8.52
N SER A 11 -17.53 -2.37 -7.34
CA SER A 11 -18.25 -1.10 -7.18
C SER A 11 -17.29 0.09 -7.04
N LEU A 12 -15.99 -0.12 -7.19
CA LEU A 12 -15.02 0.94 -7.06
C LEU A 12 -15.05 1.84 -8.29
N ASN A 13 -15.05 3.14 -8.06
CA ASN A 13 -15.05 4.12 -9.13
C ASN A 13 -13.71 4.84 -9.12
N LEU A 14 -12.72 4.24 -9.76
CA LEU A 14 -11.36 4.77 -9.79
C LEU A 14 -11.08 5.49 -11.10
N THR A 15 -10.32 6.57 -11.02
CA THR A 15 -9.86 7.28 -12.21
C THR A 15 -8.79 6.46 -12.92
N ASP A 16 -8.48 6.80 -14.18
CA ASP A 16 -7.42 6.12 -14.92
C ASP A 16 -6.08 6.27 -14.23
N ILE A 17 -5.83 7.41 -13.58
CA ILE A 17 -4.60 7.63 -12.82
C ILE A 17 -4.54 6.67 -11.65
N GLN A 18 -5.63 6.50 -10.93
CA GLN A 18 -5.67 5.57 -9.77
C GLN A 18 -5.48 4.12 -10.22
N VAL A 19 -6.07 3.73 -11.32
CA VAL A 19 -5.88 2.37 -11.87
C VAL A 19 -4.42 2.16 -12.24
N SER A 20 -3.79 3.16 -12.86
CA SER A 20 -2.38 3.11 -13.21
C SER A 20 -1.49 3.03 -11.97
N GLN A 21 -1.80 3.80 -10.94
CA GLN A 21 -1.07 3.74 -9.67
C GLN A 21 -1.19 2.36 -9.02
N ALA A 22 -2.38 1.80 -9.02
CA ALA A 22 -2.61 0.47 -8.47
C ALA A 22 -1.81 -0.60 -9.21
N ASP A 23 -1.81 -0.55 -10.54
CA ASP A 23 -1.06 -1.51 -11.35
C ASP A 23 0.44 -1.39 -11.09
N LYS A 24 0.95 -0.17 -11.05
CA LYS A 24 2.36 0.08 -10.76
C LYS A 24 2.73 -0.41 -9.37
N TYR A 25 1.88 -0.19 -8.39
CA TYR A 25 2.10 -0.65 -7.02
C TYR A 25 2.25 -2.18 -6.97
N LEU A 26 1.32 -2.92 -7.57
CA LEU A 26 1.39 -4.37 -7.56
C LEU A 26 2.62 -4.90 -8.29
N ASN A 27 2.98 -4.29 -9.41
CA ASN A 27 4.18 -4.67 -10.15
C ASN A 27 5.45 -4.42 -9.33
N GLN A 28 5.49 -3.32 -8.57
CA GLN A 28 6.63 -3.00 -7.72
C GLN A 28 6.74 -3.98 -6.54
N ILE A 29 5.63 -4.41 -5.97
CA ILE A 29 5.66 -5.44 -4.92
C ILE A 29 6.32 -6.71 -5.48
N LEU A 30 5.91 -7.15 -6.66
CA LEU A 30 6.46 -8.37 -7.25
C LEU A 30 7.96 -8.20 -7.55
N LYS A 31 8.36 -7.04 -8.05
CA LYS A 31 9.75 -6.77 -8.37
C LYS A 31 10.62 -6.78 -7.12
N TRP A 32 10.21 -6.07 -6.08
CA TRP A 32 10.97 -5.99 -4.84
C TRP A 32 10.94 -7.30 -4.07
N ASN A 33 9.86 -8.07 -4.19
CA ASN A 33 9.73 -9.32 -3.48
C ASN A 33 10.76 -10.37 -3.91
N LYS A 34 11.33 -10.22 -5.09
CA LYS A 34 12.36 -11.15 -5.57
C LYS A 34 13.59 -11.14 -4.65
N THR A 35 13.85 -10.03 -3.97
CA THR A 35 15.04 -9.88 -3.15
C THR A 35 14.76 -9.50 -1.70
N ARG A 36 13.54 -9.07 -1.36
CA ARG A 36 13.26 -8.47 -0.04
C ARG A 36 12.14 -9.11 0.75
N ASN A 37 11.52 -10.15 0.27
CA ASN A 37 10.48 -10.87 1.00
C ASN A 37 9.38 -9.96 1.57
N LEU A 38 8.80 -9.13 0.73
CA LEU A 38 7.74 -8.22 1.15
C LEU A 38 6.43 -8.95 1.42
N VAL A 39 6.16 -9.99 0.66
CA VAL A 39 4.96 -10.81 0.76
C VAL A 39 5.35 -12.26 0.52
N SER A 40 4.41 -13.18 0.65
CA SER A 40 4.67 -14.59 0.37
C SER A 40 5.19 -14.77 -1.05
N ARG A 41 6.20 -15.61 -1.23
CA ARG A 41 6.79 -15.85 -2.55
C ARG A 41 5.83 -16.53 -3.51
N ASN A 42 4.79 -17.18 -3.00
CA ASN A 42 3.83 -17.87 -3.84
C ASN A 42 2.72 -16.95 -4.34
N LEU A 43 2.69 -15.68 -3.91
CA LEU A 43 1.66 -14.77 -4.35
C LEU A 43 1.92 -14.32 -5.79
N ARG A 44 0.89 -14.42 -6.60
CA ARG A 44 0.91 -13.96 -7.98
C ARG A 44 0.26 -12.59 -8.05
N LYS A 45 0.40 -11.91 -9.19
CA LYS A 45 -0.18 -10.58 -9.38
C LYS A 45 -1.70 -10.60 -9.18
N ASN A 46 -2.39 -11.65 -9.61
CA ASN A 46 -3.84 -11.73 -9.42
C ASN A 46 -4.21 -11.85 -7.95
N ASP A 47 -3.41 -12.54 -7.15
CA ASP A 47 -3.64 -12.64 -5.72
C ASP A 47 -3.49 -11.26 -5.07
N LEU A 48 -2.48 -10.50 -5.49
CA LEU A 48 -2.27 -9.14 -5.00
C LEU A 48 -3.41 -8.22 -5.44
N ALA A 49 -3.93 -8.39 -6.64
CA ALA A 49 -5.06 -7.61 -7.11
C ALA A 49 -6.30 -7.86 -6.25
N GLU A 50 -6.54 -9.09 -5.85
CA GLU A 50 -7.65 -9.40 -4.96
C GLU A 50 -7.44 -8.79 -3.58
N HIS A 51 -6.22 -8.83 -3.06
CA HIS A 51 -5.89 -8.17 -1.79
C HIS A 51 -6.10 -6.66 -1.89
N PHE A 52 -5.74 -6.06 -3.02
CA PHE A 52 -5.95 -4.64 -3.25
C PHE A 52 -7.44 -4.30 -3.16
N LEU A 53 -8.29 -5.10 -3.80
CA LEU A 53 -9.72 -4.85 -3.77
C LEU A 53 -10.30 -5.04 -2.37
N ASP A 54 -9.83 -6.02 -1.63
CA ASP A 54 -10.28 -6.22 -0.25
C ASP A 54 -9.96 -5.01 0.61
N CYS A 55 -8.76 -4.45 0.43
CA CYS A 55 -8.37 -3.25 1.17
C CYS A 55 -9.15 -2.03 0.70
N ALA A 56 -9.47 -1.96 -0.58
CA ALA A 56 -10.26 -0.86 -1.12
C ALA A 56 -11.68 -0.84 -0.55
N VAL A 57 -12.26 -1.99 -0.29
CA VAL A 57 -13.58 -2.07 0.32
C VAL A 57 -13.54 -1.50 1.74
N LEU A 58 -12.43 -1.64 2.44
CA LEU A 58 -12.28 -1.11 3.78
C LEU A 58 -12.52 0.40 3.81
N GLN A 59 -12.10 1.12 2.77
CA GLN A 59 -12.22 2.57 2.71
C GLN A 59 -13.68 3.02 2.89
N LYS A 60 -14.62 2.22 2.42
CA LYS A 60 -16.04 2.58 2.51
C LYS A 60 -16.54 2.54 3.95
N HIS A 61 -15.85 1.85 4.82
CA HIS A 61 -16.24 1.68 6.22
C HIS A 61 -15.43 2.60 7.16
N LEU A 62 -14.49 3.38 6.63
CA LEU A 62 -13.70 4.27 7.46
C LEU A 62 -14.45 5.58 7.71
N MET A 63 -14.39 6.04 8.93
CA MET A 63 -14.92 7.37 9.27
C MET A 63 -14.00 8.46 8.73
N PRO A 64 -14.51 9.68 8.55
CA PRO A 64 -13.65 10.79 8.15
C PRO A 64 -12.52 11.00 9.15
N GLY A 65 -11.39 11.45 8.67
CA GLY A 65 -10.23 11.75 9.51
C GLY A 65 -8.97 11.03 9.05
N SER A 66 -7.90 11.27 9.79
CA SER A 66 -6.62 10.63 9.49
C SER A 66 -6.63 9.17 9.92
N VAL A 67 -5.80 8.37 9.26
CA VAL A 67 -5.69 6.94 9.54
C VAL A 67 -4.23 6.58 9.79
N ILE A 68 -3.99 5.75 10.78
CA ILE A 68 -2.67 5.18 11.05
C ILE A 68 -2.76 3.69 10.78
N ASP A 69 -1.87 3.20 9.92
CA ASP A 69 -1.77 1.77 9.62
C ASP A 69 -0.54 1.22 10.33
N LEU A 70 -0.75 0.48 11.43
CA LEU A 70 0.33 -0.08 12.22
C LEU A 70 0.73 -1.44 11.64
N GLY A 71 2.02 -1.62 11.41
CA GLY A 71 2.51 -2.88 10.84
C GLY A 71 2.11 -3.01 9.36
N THR A 72 2.18 -1.92 8.63
CA THR A 72 1.68 -1.86 7.26
C THR A 72 2.36 -2.82 6.28
N GLY A 73 3.56 -3.29 6.59
CA GLY A 73 4.26 -4.26 5.75
C GLY A 73 4.53 -3.72 4.35
N SER A 74 4.01 -4.40 3.33
CA SER A 74 4.17 -3.98 1.94
C SER A 74 3.16 -2.90 1.54
N GLY A 75 2.44 -2.33 2.50
CA GLY A 75 1.53 -1.22 2.26
C GLY A 75 0.05 -1.60 2.19
N PHE A 76 -0.32 -2.79 2.62
CA PHE A 76 -1.72 -3.18 2.72
C PHE A 76 -2.18 -3.04 4.18
N PRO A 77 -3.25 -2.30 4.46
CA PRO A 77 -4.05 -1.53 3.51
C PRO A 77 -3.55 -0.11 3.21
N GLY A 78 -2.50 0.35 3.87
CA GLY A 78 -2.09 1.75 3.84
C GLY A 78 -1.87 2.35 2.46
N ILE A 79 -1.01 1.77 1.63
CA ILE A 79 -0.74 2.30 0.27
C ILE A 79 -2.00 2.17 -0.59
N CYS A 80 -2.77 1.11 -0.44
CA CYS A 80 -4.02 0.94 -1.14
C CYS A 80 -4.97 2.11 -0.82
N LEU A 81 -5.10 2.48 0.45
CA LEU A 81 -5.91 3.61 0.86
C LEU A 81 -5.37 4.93 0.29
N GLY A 82 -4.06 5.09 0.21
CA GLY A 82 -3.45 6.27 -0.40
C GLY A 82 -3.81 6.43 -1.86
N ILE A 83 -3.97 5.33 -2.58
CA ILE A 83 -4.34 5.34 -4.00
C ILE A 83 -5.84 5.66 -4.14
N ILE A 84 -6.69 4.99 -3.38
CA ILE A 84 -8.14 5.12 -3.59
C ILE A 84 -8.75 6.32 -2.87
N ASP A 85 -8.08 6.86 -1.88
CA ASP A 85 -8.55 7.99 -1.09
C ASP A 85 -7.42 9.02 -0.97
N PRO A 86 -7.06 9.68 -2.05
CA PRO A 86 -5.82 10.47 -2.13
C PRO A 86 -5.78 11.70 -1.22
N LYS A 87 -6.89 12.14 -0.71
CA LYS A 87 -6.93 13.31 0.18
C LYS A 87 -6.85 12.94 1.65
N ARG A 88 -6.97 11.65 1.97
CA ARG A 88 -6.92 11.22 3.36
C ARG A 88 -5.48 11.24 3.88
N GLU A 89 -5.31 11.81 5.07
CA GLU A 89 -4.01 11.80 5.71
C GLU A 89 -3.74 10.42 6.25
N LEU A 90 -2.65 9.82 5.80
CA LEU A 90 -2.27 8.48 6.20
C LEU A 90 -0.90 8.46 6.86
N THR A 91 -0.78 7.67 7.90
CA THR A 91 0.47 7.42 8.56
C THR A 91 0.75 5.93 8.47
N LEU A 92 1.84 5.57 7.81
CA LEU A 92 2.24 4.17 7.69
C LEU A 92 3.38 3.87 8.65
N VAL A 93 3.24 2.79 9.39
CA VAL A 93 4.17 2.46 10.43
C VAL A 93 4.61 1.02 10.32
N ASP A 94 5.90 0.79 10.23
CA ASP A 94 6.46 -0.57 10.26
C ASP A 94 7.88 -0.52 10.80
N SER A 95 8.23 -1.50 11.61
CA SER A 95 9.57 -1.59 12.20
C SER A 95 10.56 -2.28 11.27
N ASN A 96 10.11 -2.97 10.24
CA ASN A 96 10.98 -3.68 9.31
C ASN A 96 11.57 -2.71 8.30
N ARG A 97 12.90 -2.54 8.31
CA ARG A 97 13.56 -1.57 7.45
C ARG A 97 13.43 -1.85 5.96
N LYS A 98 13.42 -3.13 5.59
CA LYS A 98 13.27 -3.49 4.17
C LYS A 98 11.90 -3.06 3.67
N LYS A 99 10.87 -3.27 4.49
CA LYS A 99 9.51 -2.87 4.14
C LYS A 99 9.37 -1.36 4.14
N THR A 100 9.97 -0.68 5.13
CA THR A 100 9.95 0.78 5.19
C THR A 100 10.61 1.39 3.96
N SER A 101 11.74 0.82 3.51
CA SER A 101 12.40 1.28 2.29
C SER A 101 11.48 1.14 1.07
N PHE A 102 10.76 0.03 0.98
CA PHE A 102 9.78 -0.17 -0.10
C PHE A 102 8.68 0.88 -0.03
N LEU A 103 8.14 1.14 1.17
CA LEU A 103 7.07 2.12 1.35
C LEU A 103 7.48 3.52 0.93
N ILE A 104 8.70 3.93 1.27
CA ILE A 104 9.24 5.22 0.86
C ILE A 104 9.36 5.28 -0.68
N HIS A 105 9.90 4.22 -1.26
CA HIS A 105 10.05 4.13 -2.71
C HIS A 105 8.69 4.24 -3.41
N ILE A 106 7.71 3.46 -2.97
CA ILE A 106 6.41 3.42 -3.64
C ILE A 106 5.63 4.72 -3.44
N LYS A 107 5.73 5.33 -2.27
CA LYS A 107 5.12 6.63 -2.02
C LYS A 107 5.62 7.67 -3.02
N ASN A 108 6.93 7.72 -3.21
CA ASN A 108 7.54 8.67 -4.13
C ASN A 108 7.21 8.34 -5.59
N GLU A 109 7.25 7.07 -5.93
CA GLU A 109 6.99 6.62 -7.29
C GLU A 109 5.54 6.91 -7.72
N LEU A 110 4.61 6.80 -6.80
CA LEU A 110 3.19 7.02 -7.07
C LEU A 110 2.73 8.45 -6.79
N GLY A 111 3.59 9.28 -6.21
CA GLY A 111 3.23 10.67 -5.87
C GLY A 111 2.15 10.77 -4.81
N LEU A 112 2.17 9.90 -3.81
CA LEU A 112 1.14 9.88 -2.77
C LEU A 112 1.43 10.92 -1.70
N ASN A 113 1.03 12.17 -1.96
CA ASN A 113 1.37 13.30 -1.11
C ASN A 113 0.68 13.30 0.25
N SER A 114 -0.45 12.64 0.36
CA SER A 114 -1.18 12.57 1.63
C SER A 114 -0.61 11.54 2.59
N VAL A 115 0.31 10.69 2.13
CA VAL A 115 0.99 9.73 2.98
C VAL A 115 2.16 10.46 3.65
N SER A 116 2.16 10.52 4.95
CA SER A 116 3.14 11.31 5.67
C SER A 116 4.50 10.65 5.74
N LYS A 117 5.54 11.41 5.36
CA LYS A 117 6.88 10.87 5.32
C LYS A 117 7.44 10.51 6.67
N LYS A 118 7.20 11.34 7.67
CA LYS A 118 7.83 11.15 8.96
C LYS A 118 7.32 9.89 9.65
N ASN A 119 6.29 9.33 9.11
CA ASN A 119 5.62 8.30 9.82
C ASN A 119 6.09 6.92 9.54
N CYS A 120 6.59 6.68 8.38
CA CYS A 120 7.18 5.39 8.10
C CYS A 120 8.38 5.16 9.01
N LEU A 121 8.98 6.25 9.47
CA LEU A 121 10.17 6.12 10.22
C LEU A 121 9.93 6.01 11.69
N LEU A 122 8.75 6.32 12.14
CA LEU A 122 8.44 6.30 13.48
C LEU A 122 8.74 4.97 14.06
N TYR A 123 8.73 4.04 13.34
CA TYR A 123 8.83 2.82 13.68
C TYR A 123 10.05 2.23 13.67
N THR A 124 10.85 2.77 12.92
CA THR A 124 12.17 2.27 12.93
C THR A 124 12.77 2.51 14.25
N THR A 125 12.16 3.26 15.05
CA THR A 125 12.82 3.45 16.26
C THR A 125 12.61 2.31 17.11
N ASP A 126 11.68 1.56 16.78
CA ASP A 126 11.63 0.46 17.46
C ASP A 126 12.59 -0.39 17.10
N SER A 127 13.19 -0.13 16.16
CA SER A 127 14.36 -0.77 15.91
C SER A 127 15.24 -0.66 17.09
N ALA A 128 14.90 0.17 17.98
CA ALA A 128 15.53 0.07 19.22
C ALA A 128 15.36 -1.33 19.71
N ASP A 129 14.32 -1.93 19.29
CA ASP A 129 14.13 -3.26 19.64
C ASP A 129 15.09 -4.12 18.96
N ASP A 130 15.73 -3.67 17.98
CA ASP A 130 16.69 -4.43 17.29
C ASP A 130 17.94 -4.57 18.10
N LYS A 131 17.96 -4.11 19.26
CA LYS A 131 19.10 -4.29 20.09
C LYS A 131 19.45 -5.71 20.34
#